data_5f13682f6cec26335ecb38e8e6712cbc
#
_entry.id   5f13682f6cec26335ecb38e8e6712cbc
#
_cell.length_a   1.000
_cell.length_b   1.000
_cell.length_c   1.000
_cell.angle_alpha   90.00
_cell.angle_beta   90.00
_cell.angle_gamma   90.00
#
_symmetry.space_group_name_H-M   'P 1'
#
loop_
_entity.id
_entity.type
_entity.pdbx_description
1 polymer ?
#
loop_
_entity_poly.entity_id
_entity_poly.type
_entity_poly.pdbx_seq_one_letter_code
_entity_poly.pdbx_strand_id
1 'polypeptide(L)'
;MPKKAPEMSALQVRKITEKGKYAVGGVTGLMLFVRETGTKSWVLRMNIGGRRREIGLGGYPDVSLTMAREKARGIREMASNGIDPIAEREKRRRELSAKRSITFEEAARLCHEKKIVEFRNKKHAQDWISSVERYAFPEIGKMSVSDVDLKDILTILEPIWTTKTETATRLRQRIEYILNWATVSGYREGVNPARWKGHLDAILPKPSKLKKVEHFKALSWKDLPTLMERLRKRQGIAARALEFLILTATRSGEVRFATWNEINFNDRIWVIPATRTKTAREHVVPLSSYAIEVLTSVRDAGDLPFIFTATSGR
;
A
#
# COMPACT_ATOMS: atom_id res chain seq x y z
N MET A 1 29.55 -29.11 -40.20
CA MET A 1 30.17 -28.15 -39.24
C MET A 1 29.65 -26.76 -39.54
N PRO A 2 29.16 -25.96 -38.62
CA PRO A 2 28.74 -24.60 -38.90
C PRO A 2 29.91 -23.75 -39.38
N LYS A 3 29.78 -23.04 -40.50
CA LYS A 3 30.82 -22.14 -41.04
C LYS A 3 31.19 -21.11 -39.99
N LYS A 4 32.48 -21.04 -39.58
CA LYS A 4 32.98 -19.98 -38.74
C LYS A 4 32.95 -18.66 -39.51
N ALA A 5 32.29 -17.64 -39.00
CA ALA A 5 32.28 -16.32 -39.59
C ALA A 5 33.75 -15.74 -39.61
N PRO A 6 34.17 -15.08 -40.67
CA PRO A 6 35.46 -14.45 -40.71
C PRO A 6 35.59 -13.38 -39.63
N GLU A 7 36.80 -13.21 -39.09
CA GLU A 7 37.06 -12.21 -38.06
C GLU A 7 37.05 -10.82 -38.63
N MET A 8 36.20 -9.97 -38.13
CA MET A 8 36.18 -8.54 -38.50
C MET A 8 37.24 -7.75 -37.72
N SER A 9 37.81 -6.76 -38.36
CA SER A 9 38.64 -5.73 -37.73
C SER A 9 37.80 -4.62 -37.11
N ALA A 10 38.36 -3.85 -36.19
CA ALA A 10 37.66 -2.70 -35.58
C ALA A 10 37.21 -1.66 -36.62
N LEU A 11 38.00 -1.48 -37.70
CA LEU A 11 37.67 -0.59 -38.83
C LEU A 11 36.43 -1.09 -39.60
N GLN A 12 36.33 -2.38 -39.83
CA GLN A 12 35.15 -2.99 -40.48
C GLN A 12 33.90 -2.79 -39.63
N VAL A 13 33.96 -3.03 -38.29
CA VAL A 13 32.87 -2.79 -37.36
C VAL A 13 32.40 -1.34 -37.34
N ARG A 14 33.35 -0.41 -37.42
CA ARG A 14 33.04 1.02 -37.48
C ARG A 14 32.28 1.42 -38.74
N LYS A 15 32.59 0.81 -39.89
CA LYS A 15 31.97 1.09 -41.20
C LYS A 15 30.57 0.54 -41.40
N ILE A 16 30.14 -0.43 -40.59
CA ILE A 16 28.78 -1.01 -40.65
C ILE A 16 27.79 0.01 -40.17
N THR A 17 26.93 0.54 -41.01
CA THR A 17 25.87 1.51 -40.66
C THR A 17 24.47 0.98 -40.94
N GLU A 18 24.34 -0.02 -41.79
CA GLU A 18 23.05 -0.57 -42.14
C GLU A 18 22.43 -1.39 -40.97
N LYS A 19 21.10 -1.28 -40.82
CA LYS A 19 20.33 -2.09 -39.84
C LYS A 19 20.56 -3.57 -40.10
N GLY A 20 20.92 -4.30 -39.06
CA GLY A 20 21.09 -5.74 -39.17
C GLY A 20 21.85 -6.38 -38.01
N LYS A 21 21.96 -7.70 -38.06
CA LYS A 21 22.78 -8.49 -37.13
C LYS A 21 23.97 -9.08 -37.90
N TYR A 22 25.16 -8.67 -37.56
CA TYR A 22 26.41 -9.02 -38.25
C TYR A 22 27.25 -9.94 -37.38
N ALA A 23 27.60 -11.11 -37.89
CA ALA A 23 28.54 -12.00 -37.18
C ALA A 23 29.95 -11.45 -37.32
N VAL A 24 30.61 -11.15 -36.20
CA VAL A 24 31.91 -10.46 -36.18
C VAL A 24 33.12 -11.38 -36.03
N GLY A 25 32.91 -12.67 -35.92
CA GLY A 25 33.97 -13.66 -35.78
C GLY A 25 34.78 -13.57 -34.48
N GLY A 26 35.81 -14.44 -34.36
CA GLY A 26 36.66 -14.53 -33.17
C GLY A 26 36.01 -15.27 -31.98
N VAL A 27 34.70 -15.19 -31.79
CA VAL A 27 33.93 -15.96 -30.81
C VAL A 27 32.61 -16.40 -31.46
N THR A 28 32.33 -17.71 -31.35
CA THR A 28 31.11 -18.30 -31.94
C THR A 28 29.85 -17.67 -31.33
N GLY A 29 29.00 -17.12 -32.21
CA GLY A 29 27.73 -16.49 -31.79
C GLY A 29 27.84 -15.02 -31.38
N LEU A 30 29.04 -14.41 -31.42
CA LEU A 30 29.17 -12.97 -31.20
C LEU A 30 28.71 -12.20 -32.42
N MET A 31 27.81 -11.22 -32.22
CA MET A 31 27.20 -10.43 -33.27
C MET A 31 27.19 -8.95 -32.90
N LEU A 32 27.33 -8.10 -33.90
CA LEU A 32 27.01 -6.68 -33.82
C LEU A 32 25.56 -6.47 -34.26
N PHE A 33 24.73 -5.88 -33.43
CA PHE A 33 23.37 -5.49 -33.77
C PHE A 33 23.29 -3.99 -34.02
N VAL A 34 22.91 -3.60 -35.22
CA VAL A 34 22.69 -2.21 -35.63
C VAL A 34 21.20 -1.96 -35.73
N ARG A 35 20.67 -1.02 -34.96
CA ARG A 35 19.27 -0.61 -34.96
C ARG A 35 18.97 0.41 -36.07
N GLU A 36 17.69 0.65 -36.36
CA GLU A 36 17.23 1.71 -37.27
C GLU A 36 17.75 3.10 -36.91
N THR A 37 17.90 3.36 -35.60
CA THR A 37 18.45 4.62 -35.07
C THR A 37 19.96 4.78 -35.29
N GLY A 38 20.64 3.81 -35.93
CA GLY A 38 22.10 3.77 -36.08
C GLY A 38 22.84 3.32 -34.83
N THR A 39 22.16 3.09 -33.71
CA THR A 39 22.77 2.60 -32.46
C THR A 39 23.26 1.16 -32.62
N LYS A 40 24.54 0.93 -32.22
CA LYS A 40 25.16 -0.40 -32.29
C LYS A 40 25.31 -1.01 -30.93
N SER A 41 25.04 -2.32 -30.81
CA SER A 41 25.20 -3.07 -29.55
C SER A 41 25.74 -4.49 -29.81
N TRP A 42 26.48 -5.01 -28.86
CA TRP A 42 27.03 -6.35 -28.91
C TRP A 42 26.06 -7.36 -28.35
N VAL A 43 25.86 -8.48 -29.04
CA VAL A 43 24.95 -9.56 -28.65
C VAL A 43 25.68 -10.88 -28.84
N LEU A 44 25.65 -11.72 -27.81
CA LEU A 44 26.10 -13.10 -27.89
C LEU A 44 24.90 -14.03 -28.01
N ARG A 45 24.83 -14.78 -29.10
CA ARG A 45 23.82 -15.80 -29.37
C ARG A 45 24.38 -17.18 -29.04
N MET A 46 23.77 -17.89 -28.09
CA MET A 46 24.19 -19.23 -27.68
C MET A 46 23.02 -20.08 -27.19
N ASN A 47 23.23 -21.37 -27.07
CA ASN A 47 22.29 -22.29 -26.42
C ASN A 47 22.58 -22.38 -24.93
N ILE A 48 21.54 -22.20 -24.11
CA ILE A 48 21.60 -22.35 -22.65
C ILE A 48 20.39 -23.21 -22.26
N GLY A 49 20.64 -24.32 -21.56
CA GLY A 49 19.58 -25.23 -21.13
C GLY A 49 18.70 -25.75 -22.30
N GLY A 50 19.31 -26.05 -23.48
CA GLY A 50 18.60 -26.52 -24.66
C GLY A 50 17.84 -25.44 -25.45
N ARG A 51 17.82 -24.19 -25.00
CA ARG A 51 17.13 -23.08 -25.68
C ARG A 51 18.14 -22.04 -26.21
N ARG A 52 17.85 -21.55 -27.42
CA ARG A 52 18.65 -20.49 -28.04
C ARG A 52 18.33 -19.16 -27.40
N ARG A 53 19.34 -18.49 -26.83
CA ARG A 53 19.21 -17.18 -26.16
C ARG A 53 20.18 -16.15 -26.70
N GLU A 54 19.83 -14.88 -26.58
CA GLU A 54 20.67 -13.74 -26.95
C GLU A 54 21.00 -12.94 -25.67
N ILE A 55 22.30 -12.74 -25.41
CA ILE A 55 22.81 -12.03 -24.25
C ILE A 55 23.46 -10.72 -24.71
N GLY A 56 22.99 -9.57 -24.21
CA GLY A 56 23.60 -8.27 -24.48
C GLY A 56 24.91 -8.11 -23.74
N LEU A 57 25.97 -7.67 -24.46
CA LEU A 57 27.32 -7.45 -23.92
C LEU A 57 27.66 -5.97 -23.71
N GLY A 58 26.81 -5.04 -24.20
CA GLY A 58 26.98 -3.60 -24.11
C GLY A 58 26.91 -2.88 -25.44
N GLY A 59 26.90 -1.55 -25.41
CA GLY A 59 26.85 -0.69 -26.58
C GLY A 59 28.23 -0.44 -27.18
N TYR A 60 28.31 -0.27 -28.49
CA TYR A 60 29.46 0.29 -29.19
C TYR A 60 29.27 1.82 -29.33
N PRO A 61 30.28 2.67 -29.11
CA PRO A 61 31.71 2.35 -28.92
C PRO A 61 32.16 2.06 -27.48
N ASP A 62 31.32 2.24 -26.44
CA ASP A 62 31.70 2.07 -25.03
C ASP A 62 32.33 0.70 -24.75
N VAL A 63 31.81 -0.34 -25.40
CA VAL A 63 32.40 -1.69 -25.41
C VAL A 63 33.11 -1.84 -26.79
N SER A 64 34.43 -1.90 -26.78
CA SER A 64 35.21 -2.15 -28.01
C SER A 64 35.03 -3.59 -28.51
N LEU A 65 35.41 -3.89 -29.76
CA LEU A 65 35.39 -5.24 -30.31
C LEU A 65 36.20 -6.25 -29.47
N THR A 66 37.37 -5.83 -28.98
CA THR A 66 38.21 -6.66 -28.11
C THR A 66 37.51 -7.00 -26.82
N MET A 67 36.96 -5.99 -26.12
CA MET A 67 36.17 -6.19 -24.88
C MET A 67 34.94 -7.06 -25.12
N ALA A 68 34.27 -6.90 -26.28
CA ALA A 68 33.11 -7.72 -26.60
C ALA A 68 33.49 -9.21 -26.79
N ARG A 69 34.63 -9.47 -27.42
CA ARG A 69 35.18 -10.84 -27.55
C ARG A 69 35.55 -11.44 -26.22
N GLU A 70 36.21 -10.69 -25.34
CA GLU A 70 36.57 -11.13 -23.98
C GLU A 70 35.31 -11.46 -23.14
N LYS A 71 34.34 -10.57 -23.09
CA LYS A 71 33.05 -10.80 -22.43
C LYS A 71 32.34 -12.04 -22.98
N ALA A 72 32.33 -12.19 -24.30
CA ALA A 72 31.71 -13.35 -24.95
C ALA A 72 32.41 -14.67 -24.61
N ARG A 73 33.77 -14.69 -24.52
CA ARG A 73 34.52 -15.87 -24.08
C ARG A 73 34.18 -16.22 -22.64
N GLY A 74 34.22 -15.26 -21.71
CA GLY A 74 33.88 -15.51 -20.31
C GLY A 74 32.48 -16.07 -20.11
N ILE A 75 31.47 -15.54 -20.84
CA ILE A 75 30.11 -16.06 -20.77
C ILE A 75 30.01 -17.48 -21.33
N ARG A 76 30.72 -17.79 -22.40
CA ARG A 76 30.78 -19.17 -22.95
C ARG A 76 31.46 -20.13 -22.02
N GLU A 77 32.51 -19.71 -21.35
CA GLU A 77 33.22 -20.47 -20.34
C GLU A 77 32.32 -20.83 -19.15
N MET A 78 31.59 -19.82 -18.60
CA MET A 78 30.55 -20.08 -17.57
C MET A 78 29.56 -21.13 -18.00
N ALA A 79 29.03 -21.00 -19.22
CA ALA A 79 28.05 -21.95 -19.74
C ALA A 79 28.63 -23.34 -19.99
N SER A 80 29.90 -23.45 -20.41
CA SER A 80 30.58 -24.75 -20.55
C SER A 80 30.82 -25.45 -19.21
N ASN A 81 30.94 -24.66 -18.13
CA ASN A 81 31.06 -25.15 -16.76
C ASN A 81 29.68 -25.43 -16.11
N GLY A 82 28.58 -25.43 -16.89
CA GLY A 82 27.24 -25.74 -16.40
C GLY A 82 26.56 -24.59 -15.67
N ILE A 83 27.15 -23.40 -15.65
CA ILE A 83 26.59 -22.22 -14.99
C ILE A 83 25.74 -21.43 -15.99
N ASP A 84 24.45 -21.20 -15.70
CA ASP A 84 23.61 -20.32 -16.53
C ASP A 84 24.02 -18.85 -16.30
N PRO A 85 24.63 -18.17 -17.31
CA PRO A 85 25.10 -16.81 -17.17
C PRO A 85 23.99 -15.77 -16.89
N ILE A 86 22.75 -16.08 -17.28
CA ILE A 86 21.60 -15.21 -17.02
C ILE A 86 21.18 -15.32 -15.57
N ALA A 87 21.06 -16.54 -15.06
CA ALA A 87 20.75 -16.81 -13.65
C ALA A 87 21.82 -16.22 -12.72
N GLU A 88 23.11 -16.36 -13.07
CA GLU A 88 24.21 -15.79 -12.28
C GLU A 88 24.22 -14.26 -12.28
N ARG A 89 23.89 -13.64 -13.41
CA ARG A 89 23.74 -12.17 -13.50
C ARG A 89 22.57 -11.66 -12.66
N GLU A 90 21.45 -12.37 -12.66
CA GLU A 90 20.30 -12.05 -11.83
C GLU A 90 20.61 -12.26 -10.34
N LYS A 91 21.30 -13.33 -9.99
CA LYS A 91 21.75 -13.60 -8.62
C LYS A 91 22.65 -12.46 -8.11
N ARG A 92 23.65 -12.06 -8.89
CA ARG A 92 24.56 -10.96 -8.54
C ARG A 92 23.83 -9.61 -8.44
N ARG A 93 22.82 -9.37 -9.29
CA ARG A 93 21.96 -8.19 -9.19
C ARG A 93 21.14 -8.22 -7.91
N ARG A 94 20.59 -9.38 -7.52
CA ARG A 94 19.87 -9.57 -6.25
C ARG A 94 20.79 -9.35 -5.05
N GLU A 95 22.02 -9.88 -5.07
CA GLU A 95 23.00 -9.68 -4.00
C GLU A 95 23.42 -8.21 -3.84
N LEU A 96 23.57 -7.47 -4.94
CA LEU A 96 23.86 -6.03 -4.91
C LEU A 96 22.64 -5.21 -4.42
N SER A 97 21.43 -5.65 -4.74
CA SER A 97 20.18 -5.07 -4.26
C SER A 97 19.97 -5.41 -2.77
N ALA A 98 20.32 -6.61 -2.34
CA ALA A 98 20.22 -7.06 -0.95
C ALA A 98 21.07 -6.23 0.03
N LYS A 99 22.18 -5.64 -0.41
CA LYS A 99 22.97 -4.68 0.40
C LYS A 99 22.24 -3.38 0.75
N ARG A 100 21.11 -3.09 0.09
CA ARG A 100 20.18 -1.98 0.39
C ARG A 100 18.81 -2.45 0.85
N SER A 101 18.66 -3.76 1.08
CA SER A 101 17.36 -4.34 1.40
C SER A 101 17.02 -4.14 2.86
N ILE A 102 15.80 -3.70 3.11
CA ILE A 102 15.16 -3.72 4.42
C ILE A 102 14.09 -4.80 4.44
N THR A 103 13.73 -5.27 5.62
CA THR A 103 12.63 -6.21 5.79
C THR A 103 11.28 -5.52 5.52
N PHE A 104 10.24 -6.31 5.25
CA PHE A 104 8.89 -5.77 5.10
C PHE A 104 8.42 -5.07 6.38
N GLU A 105 8.76 -5.60 7.56
CA GLU A 105 8.45 -4.97 8.85
C GLU A 105 9.11 -3.59 8.99
N GLU A 106 10.42 -3.49 8.71
CA GLU A 106 11.13 -2.21 8.72
C GLU A 106 10.52 -1.22 7.72
N ALA A 107 10.22 -1.67 6.50
CA ALA A 107 9.55 -0.84 5.49
C ALA A 107 8.17 -0.36 5.96
N ALA A 108 7.39 -1.23 6.59
CA ALA A 108 6.07 -0.90 7.13
C ALA A 108 6.15 0.15 8.25
N ARG A 109 7.11 0.02 9.17
CA ARG A 109 7.31 0.97 10.27
C ARG A 109 7.77 2.33 9.76
N LEU A 110 8.79 2.38 8.91
CA LEU A 110 9.27 3.62 8.29
C LEU A 110 8.18 4.33 7.46
N CYS A 111 7.40 3.56 6.72
CA CYS A 111 6.27 4.05 5.95
C CYS A 111 5.18 4.62 6.87
N HIS A 112 4.87 3.92 7.98
CA HIS A 112 3.87 4.34 8.96
C HIS A 112 4.28 5.62 9.69
N GLU A 113 5.53 5.76 10.11
CA GLU A 113 6.06 6.99 10.74
C GLU A 113 5.83 8.23 9.88
N LYS A 114 6.06 8.11 8.58
CA LYS A 114 5.79 9.21 7.63
C LYS A 114 4.30 9.47 7.44
N LYS A 115 3.50 8.41 7.45
CA LYS A 115 2.06 8.49 7.20
C LYS A 115 1.27 8.94 8.42
N ILE A 116 1.78 8.74 9.64
CA ILE A 116 1.07 9.05 10.89
C ILE A 116 0.68 10.52 11.00
N VAL A 117 1.46 11.43 10.41
CA VAL A 117 1.18 12.87 10.39
C VAL A 117 -0.08 13.24 9.60
N GLU A 118 -0.52 12.38 8.68
CA GLU A 118 -1.75 12.57 7.92
C GLU A 118 -3.02 12.20 8.71
N PHE A 119 -2.86 11.40 9.78
CA PHE A 119 -4.01 10.92 10.55
C PHE A 119 -4.42 11.91 11.64
N ARG A 120 -5.64 12.43 11.54
CA ARG A 120 -6.25 13.26 12.60
C ARG A 120 -6.56 12.47 13.88
N ASN A 121 -6.83 11.18 13.76
CA ASN A 121 -7.22 10.32 14.87
C ASN A 121 -6.11 9.32 15.18
N LYS A 122 -5.51 9.43 16.37
CA LYS A 122 -4.46 8.54 16.87
C LYS A 122 -4.89 7.06 16.85
N LYS A 123 -6.16 6.77 17.15
CA LYS A 123 -6.70 5.40 17.09
C LYS A 123 -6.67 4.86 15.66
N HIS A 124 -7.03 5.68 14.66
CA HIS A 124 -6.99 5.26 13.26
C HIS A 124 -5.56 5.00 12.77
N ALA A 125 -4.59 5.81 13.23
CA ALA A 125 -3.18 5.58 12.97
C ALA A 125 -2.71 4.24 13.56
N GLN A 126 -3.09 3.95 14.82
CA GLN A 126 -2.78 2.69 15.46
C GLN A 126 -3.45 1.49 14.79
N ASP A 127 -4.74 1.59 14.45
CA ASP A 127 -5.48 0.53 13.74
C ASP A 127 -4.87 0.23 12.36
N TRP A 128 -4.24 1.23 11.74
CA TRP A 128 -3.59 1.06 10.44
C TRP A 128 -2.41 0.09 10.54
N ILE A 129 -1.48 0.32 11.46
CA ILE A 129 -0.30 -0.55 11.62
C ILE A 129 -0.67 -1.89 12.26
N SER A 130 -1.53 -1.91 13.28
CA SER A 130 -1.91 -3.13 14.01
C SER A 130 -2.50 -4.22 13.14
N SER A 131 -3.18 -3.86 12.03
CA SER A 131 -3.66 -4.89 11.10
C SER A 131 -2.55 -5.49 10.26
N VAL A 132 -1.52 -4.71 9.92
CA VAL A 132 -0.34 -5.20 9.20
C VAL A 132 0.47 -6.10 10.14
N GLU A 133 0.65 -5.69 11.40
CA GLU A 133 1.32 -6.48 12.44
C GLU A 133 0.64 -7.84 12.67
N ARG A 134 -0.69 -7.83 12.73
CA ARG A 134 -1.46 -9.05 13.00
C ARG A 134 -1.47 -10.06 11.87
N TYR A 135 -1.56 -9.60 10.62
CA TYR A 135 -1.82 -10.47 9.49
C TYR A 135 -0.66 -10.60 8.51
N ALA A 136 0.17 -9.57 8.34
CA ALA A 136 1.25 -9.58 7.37
C ALA A 136 2.61 -9.92 8.00
N PHE A 137 2.93 -9.40 9.18
CA PHE A 137 4.23 -9.65 9.80
C PHE A 137 4.52 -11.11 10.10
N PRO A 138 3.56 -11.96 10.54
CA PRO A 138 3.84 -13.37 10.75
C PRO A 138 4.33 -14.09 9.49
N GLU A 139 3.84 -13.68 8.32
CA GLU A 139 4.13 -14.34 7.04
C GLU A 139 5.35 -13.71 6.33
N ILE A 140 5.36 -12.38 6.21
CA ILE A 140 6.34 -11.66 5.39
C ILE A 140 7.19 -10.65 6.16
N GLY A 141 6.97 -10.45 7.47
CA GLY A 141 7.62 -9.39 8.25
C GLY A 141 9.14 -9.44 8.17
N LYS A 142 9.73 -10.63 8.27
CA LYS A 142 11.18 -10.86 8.23
C LYS A 142 11.75 -11.01 6.81
N MET A 143 10.90 -11.09 5.79
CA MET A 143 11.35 -11.17 4.41
C MET A 143 11.89 -9.84 3.94
N SER A 144 12.88 -9.88 3.04
CA SER A 144 13.26 -8.67 2.31
C SER A 144 12.06 -8.12 1.54
N VAL A 145 11.83 -6.81 1.64
CA VAL A 145 10.71 -6.17 0.93
C VAL A 145 10.81 -6.32 -0.59
N SER A 146 12.03 -6.59 -1.11
CA SER A 146 12.27 -6.87 -2.54
C SER A 146 11.78 -8.24 -2.97
N ASP A 147 11.71 -9.20 -2.04
CA ASP A 147 11.44 -10.61 -2.33
C ASP A 147 9.96 -10.97 -2.15
N VAL A 148 9.17 -10.06 -1.57
CA VAL A 148 7.72 -10.24 -1.42
C VAL A 148 7.06 -10.37 -2.78
N ASP A 149 6.42 -11.51 -3.03
CA ASP A 149 5.78 -11.85 -4.29
C ASP A 149 4.25 -12.03 -4.19
N LEU A 150 3.62 -12.42 -5.29
CA LEU A 150 2.19 -12.63 -5.37
C LEU A 150 1.72 -13.78 -4.46
N LYS A 151 2.50 -14.85 -4.35
CA LYS A 151 2.16 -16.02 -3.53
C LYS A 151 2.06 -15.62 -2.05
N ASP A 152 3.00 -14.81 -1.58
CA ASP A 152 3.01 -14.32 -0.20
C ASP A 152 1.78 -13.48 0.10
N ILE A 153 1.39 -12.59 -0.84
CA ILE A 153 0.18 -11.78 -0.70
C ILE A 153 -1.08 -12.64 -0.64
N LEU A 154 -1.18 -13.67 -1.47
CA LEU A 154 -2.31 -14.60 -1.45
C LEU A 154 -2.35 -15.41 -0.15
N THR A 155 -1.23 -15.90 0.36
CA THR A 155 -1.14 -16.58 1.65
C THR A 155 -1.73 -15.74 2.79
N ILE A 156 -1.50 -14.44 2.79
CA ILE A 156 -2.05 -13.51 3.81
C ILE A 156 -3.54 -13.26 3.59
N LEU A 157 -3.98 -13.06 2.35
CA LEU A 157 -5.31 -12.55 2.07
C LEU A 157 -6.37 -13.63 1.94
N GLU A 158 -6.09 -14.77 1.31
CA GLU A 158 -7.09 -15.83 1.05
C GLU A 158 -7.81 -16.33 2.30
N PRO A 159 -7.15 -16.60 3.44
CA PRO A 159 -7.82 -17.09 4.65
C PRO A 159 -8.89 -16.13 5.20
N ILE A 160 -8.76 -14.84 4.93
CA ILE A 160 -9.66 -13.80 5.45
C ILE A 160 -10.50 -13.11 4.36
N TRP A 161 -10.27 -13.43 3.08
CA TRP A 161 -10.90 -12.72 1.96
C TRP A 161 -12.43 -12.85 1.93
N THR A 162 -12.93 -14.04 2.18
CA THR A 162 -14.37 -14.32 2.18
C THR A 162 -15.01 -14.12 3.54
N THR A 163 -14.28 -14.37 4.64
CA THR A 163 -14.80 -14.33 6.01
C THR A 163 -14.75 -12.94 6.63
N LYS A 164 -13.71 -12.16 6.33
CA LYS A 164 -13.46 -10.80 6.86
C LYS A 164 -13.15 -9.83 5.72
N THR A 165 -13.98 -9.81 4.69
CA THR A 165 -13.77 -9.12 3.41
C THR A 165 -13.33 -7.66 3.55
N GLU A 166 -13.97 -6.88 4.45
CA GLU A 166 -13.60 -5.48 4.69
C GLU A 166 -12.19 -5.36 5.28
N THR A 167 -11.86 -6.21 6.25
CA THR A 167 -10.52 -6.25 6.85
C THR A 167 -9.46 -6.64 5.82
N ALA A 168 -9.74 -7.68 5.02
CA ALA A 168 -8.84 -8.14 3.98
C ALA A 168 -8.59 -7.07 2.90
N THR A 169 -9.65 -6.37 2.48
CA THR A 169 -9.55 -5.28 1.50
C THR A 169 -8.68 -4.13 2.03
N ARG A 170 -8.89 -3.71 3.28
CA ARG A 170 -8.08 -2.66 3.91
C ARG A 170 -6.64 -3.10 4.12
N LEU A 171 -6.42 -4.36 4.55
CA LEU A 171 -5.08 -4.93 4.71
C LEU A 171 -4.33 -4.94 3.38
N ARG A 172 -4.97 -5.44 2.30
CA ARG A 172 -4.40 -5.40 0.95
C ARG A 172 -3.96 -3.98 0.56
N GLN A 173 -4.82 -2.98 0.76
CA GLN A 173 -4.49 -1.58 0.45
C GLN A 173 -3.29 -1.07 1.26
N ARG A 174 -3.16 -1.49 2.52
CA ARG A 174 -2.04 -1.13 3.39
C ARG A 174 -0.73 -1.77 2.90
N ILE A 175 -0.76 -3.06 2.56
CA ILE A 175 0.39 -3.77 1.98
C ILE A 175 0.78 -3.14 0.64
N GLU A 176 -0.20 -2.86 -0.23
CA GLU A 176 0.04 -2.18 -1.51
C GLU A 176 0.73 -0.82 -1.31
N TYR A 177 0.29 -0.04 -0.31
CA TYR A 177 0.88 1.25 0.02
C TYR A 177 2.33 1.12 0.50
N ILE A 178 2.61 0.17 1.41
CA ILE A 178 3.96 -0.11 1.92
C ILE A 178 4.90 -0.52 0.78
N LEU A 179 4.47 -1.43 -0.07
CA LEU A 179 5.28 -1.91 -1.20
C LEU A 179 5.51 -0.81 -2.25
N ASN A 180 4.52 0.06 -2.51
CA ASN A 180 4.71 1.23 -3.36
C ASN A 180 5.72 2.21 -2.76
N TRP A 181 5.61 2.49 -1.45
CA TRP A 181 6.57 3.31 -0.74
C TRP A 181 7.99 2.73 -0.85
N ALA A 182 8.15 1.42 -0.65
CA ALA A 182 9.42 0.74 -0.77
C ALA A 182 10.00 0.82 -2.21
N THR A 183 9.14 0.75 -3.23
CA THR A 183 9.54 0.92 -4.64
C THR A 183 10.05 2.34 -4.91
N VAL A 184 9.31 3.36 -4.48
CA VAL A 184 9.71 4.77 -4.66
C VAL A 184 10.97 5.11 -3.88
N SER A 185 11.16 4.47 -2.70
CA SER A 185 12.35 4.64 -1.87
C SER A 185 13.58 3.84 -2.35
N GLY A 186 13.45 3.05 -3.42
CA GLY A 186 14.56 2.28 -4.02
C GLY A 186 14.93 0.99 -3.29
N TYR A 187 14.08 0.52 -2.35
CA TYR A 187 14.26 -0.75 -1.64
C TYR A 187 13.71 -1.95 -2.41
N ARG A 188 12.90 -1.71 -3.42
CA ARG A 188 12.23 -2.72 -4.22
C ARG A 188 12.11 -2.27 -5.68
N GLU A 189 12.14 -3.24 -6.61
CA GLU A 189 11.90 -3.02 -8.03
C GLU A 189 10.74 -3.91 -8.53
N GLY A 190 10.18 -3.56 -9.67
CA GLY A 190 9.15 -4.35 -10.35
C GLY A 190 7.72 -3.99 -9.96
N VAL A 191 6.77 -4.81 -10.44
CA VAL A 191 5.34 -4.60 -10.23
C VAL A 191 4.96 -4.91 -8.79
N ASN A 192 4.05 -4.11 -8.22
CA ASN A 192 3.55 -4.33 -6.86
C ASN A 192 2.60 -5.55 -6.83
N PRO A 193 2.95 -6.64 -6.10
CA PRO A 193 2.14 -7.86 -6.06
C PRO A 193 0.80 -7.68 -5.32
N ALA A 194 0.64 -6.66 -4.48
CA ALA A 194 -0.61 -6.34 -3.79
C ALA A 194 -1.55 -5.43 -4.61
N ARG A 195 -1.17 -5.06 -5.83
CA ARG A 195 -1.99 -4.25 -6.72
C ARG A 195 -3.31 -4.95 -7.04
N TRP A 196 -4.42 -4.22 -6.95
CA TRP A 196 -5.73 -4.77 -7.24
C TRP A 196 -6.01 -4.84 -8.73
N LYS A 197 -6.09 -3.68 -9.40
CA LYS A 197 -6.51 -3.55 -10.80
C LYS A 197 -5.50 -4.16 -11.77
N GLY A 198 -5.96 -5.11 -12.57
CA GLY A 198 -5.15 -5.82 -13.55
C GLY A 198 -4.13 -6.78 -12.93
N HIS A 199 -4.36 -7.22 -11.68
CA HIS A 199 -3.49 -8.16 -10.97
C HIS A 199 -4.32 -9.08 -10.05
N LEU A 200 -4.56 -8.71 -8.79
CA LEU A 200 -5.31 -9.52 -7.83
C LEU A 200 -6.80 -9.67 -8.18
N ASP A 201 -7.37 -8.74 -8.92
CA ASP A 201 -8.76 -8.81 -9.41
C ASP A 201 -9.02 -9.93 -10.44
N ALA A 202 -7.95 -10.50 -11.00
CA ALA A 202 -8.03 -11.70 -11.84
C ALA A 202 -8.05 -13.01 -11.03
N ILE A 203 -7.63 -12.96 -9.75
CA ILE A 203 -7.47 -14.15 -8.90
C ILE A 203 -8.51 -14.17 -7.78
N LEU A 204 -8.69 -13.03 -7.09
CA LEU A 204 -9.59 -12.92 -5.95
C LEU A 204 -10.97 -12.41 -6.37
N PRO A 205 -12.05 -12.96 -5.82
CA PRO A 205 -13.41 -12.47 -6.07
C PRO A 205 -13.55 -10.99 -5.68
N LYS A 206 -14.35 -10.24 -6.43
CA LYS A 206 -14.61 -8.83 -6.11
C LYS A 206 -15.27 -8.68 -4.74
N PRO A 207 -14.73 -7.85 -3.82
CA PRO A 207 -15.28 -7.67 -2.47
C PRO A 207 -16.77 -7.33 -2.45
N SER A 208 -17.23 -6.50 -3.39
CA SER A 208 -18.65 -6.09 -3.50
C SER A 208 -19.61 -7.24 -3.84
N LYS A 209 -19.10 -8.36 -4.38
CA LYS A 209 -19.90 -9.56 -4.68
C LYS A 209 -19.91 -10.57 -3.53
N LEU A 210 -18.94 -10.49 -2.62
CA LEU A 210 -18.80 -11.44 -1.51
C LEU A 210 -19.70 -11.09 -0.34
N LYS A 211 -19.86 -9.81 -0.05
CA LYS A 211 -20.65 -9.36 1.09
C LYS A 211 -21.53 -8.18 0.69
N LYS A 212 -22.86 -8.40 0.74
CA LYS A 212 -23.78 -7.27 0.75
C LYS A 212 -23.58 -6.51 2.07
N VAL A 213 -23.53 -5.19 1.97
CA VAL A 213 -23.46 -4.34 3.16
C VAL A 213 -24.78 -4.50 3.92
N GLU A 214 -24.75 -5.26 5.00
CA GLU A 214 -25.85 -5.30 5.96
C GLU A 214 -25.63 -4.17 6.96
N HIS A 215 -26.55 -3.22 6.97
CA HIS A 215 -26.55 -2.14 7.96
C HIS A 215 -27.02 -2.68 9.31
N PHE A 216 -26.48 -2.13 10.39
CA PHE A 216 -27.00 -2.43 11.73
C PHE A 216 -28.50 -2.09 11.78
N LYS A 217 -29.25 -2.92 12.49
CA LYS A 217 -30.67 -2.65 12.73
C LYS A 217 -30.81 -1.30 13.44
N ALA A 218 -31.64 -0.45 12.90
CA ALA A 218 -31.98 0.84 13.49
C ALA A 218 -33.40 0.79 14.04
N LEU A 219 -33.65 1.55 15.11
CA LEU A 219 -35.01 1.74 15.61
C LEU A 219 -35.83 2.47 14.54
N SER A 220 -37.06 1.99 14.33
CA SER A 220 -38.01 2.72 13.48
C SER A 220 -38.27 4.13 14.06
N TRP A 221 -38.32 5.14 13.21
CA TRP A 221 -38.66 6.48 13.66
C TRP A 221 -40.06 6.56 14.32
N LYS A 222 -40.98 5.62 13.97
CA LYS A 222 -42.30 5.50 14.58
C LYS A 222 -42.25 5.10 16.06
N ASP A 223 -41.22 4.37 16.45
CA ASP A 223 -41.01 3.90 17.82
C ASP A 223 -40.20 4.88 18.67
N LEU A 224 -39.69 5.97 18.04
CA LEU A 224 -38.89 6.97 18.72
C LEU A 224 -39.60 7.67 19.87
N PRO A 225 -40.89 8.06 19.78
CA PRO A 225 -41.60 8.65 20.91
C PRO A 225 -41.60 7.75 22.15
N THR A 226 -41.93 6.47 21.97
CA THR A 226 -41.91 5.47 23.05
C THR A 226 -40.52 5.31 23.67
N LEU A 227 -39.46 5.31 22.85
CA LEU A 227 -38.10 5.28 23.36
C LEU A 227 -37.80 6.54 24.19
N MET A 228 -38.20 7.73 23.71
CA MET A 228 -37.96 8.99 24.41
C MET A 228 -38.66 9.03 25.78
N GLU A 229 -39.92 8.58 25.88
CA GLU A 229 -40.63 8.45 27.16
C GLU A 229 -39.92 7.53 28.16
N ARG A 230 -39.45 6.37 27.69
CA ARG A 230 -38.69 5.43 28.50
C ARG A 230 -37.32 6.00 28.91
N LEU A 231 -36.67 6.75 28.03
CA LEU A 231 -35.37 7.36 28.27
C LEU A 231 -35.46 8.47 29.32
N ARG A 232 -36.51 9.29 29.29
CA ARG A 232 -36.77 10.35 30.26
C ARG A 232 -37.01 9.79 31.68
N LYS A 233 -37.63 8.60 31.80
CA LYS A 233 -37.84 7.91 33.10
C LYS A 233 -36.53 7.34 33.65
N ARG A 234 -35.48 7.17 32.81
CA ARG A 234 -34.18 6.65 33.26
C ARG A 234 -33.35 7.74 33.94
N GLN A 235 -32.80 7.40 35.09
CA GLN A 235 -31.84 8.23 35.79
C GLN A 235 -30.43 8.05 35.21
N GLY A 236 -29.57 9.05 35.40
CA GLY A 236 -28.15 9.01 35.05
C GLY A 236 -27.79 9.77 33.80
N ILE A 237 -26.56 10.27 33.78
CA ILE A 237 -26.00 11.18 32.79
C ILE A 237 -26.00 10.58 31.36
N ALA A 238 -25.79 9.26 31.26
CA ALA A 238 -25.78 8.58 29.97
C ALA A 238 -27.17 8.60 29.29
N ALA A 239 -28.26 8.55 30.07
CA ALA A 239 -29.60 8.67 29.54
C ALA A 239 -29.83 10.09 28.99
N ARG A 240 -29.41 11.12 29.74
CA ARG A 240 -29.49 12.52 29.29
C ARG A 240 -28.64 12.78 28.05
N ALA A 241 -27.43 12.24 27.99
CA ALA A 241 -26.56 12.36 26.83
C ALA A 241 -27.18 11.71 25.58
N LEU A 242 -27.85 10.53 25.73
CA LEU A 242 -28.53 9.88 24.62
C LEU A 242 -29.77 10.67 24.17
N GLU A 243 -30.54 11.21 25.13
CA GLU A 243 -31.68 12.09 24.81
C GLU A 243 -31.23 13.33 24.03
N PHE A 244 -30.17 14.00 24.49
CA PHE A 244 -29.59 15.15 23.79
C PHE A 244 -29.07 14.79 22.38
N LEU A 245 -28.41 13.63 22.25
CA LEU A 245 -27.96 13.10 20.96
C LEU A 245 -29.11 12.93 19.97
N ILE A 246 -30.22 12.38 20.43
CA ILE A 246 -31.41 12.19 19.58
C ILE A 246 -32.04 13.53 19.18
N LEU A 247 -32.18 14.46 20.14
CA LEU A 247 -32.80 15.78 19.93
C LEU A 247 -31.98 16.67 18.99
N THR A 248 -30.64 16.48 18.95
CA THR A 248 -29.75 17.29 18.12
C THR A 248 -29.33 16.59 16.83
N ALA A 249 -29.59 15.28 16.69
CA ALA A 249 -29.15 14.44 15.57
C ALA A 249 -27.65 14.54 15.24
N THR A 250 -26.82 14.85 16.23
CA THR A 250 -25.37 15.01 16.11
C THR A 250 -24.63 13.66 16.25
N ARG A 251 -23.31 13.65 16.15
CA ARG A 251 -22.54 12.41 16.34
C ARG A 251 -22.28 12.16 17.82
N SER A 252 -22.22 10.89 18.20
CA SER A 252 -21.97 10.49 19.59
C SER A 252 -20.68 11.07 20.17
N GLY A 253 -19.63 11.24 19.36
CA GLY A 253 -18.39 11.89 19.79
C GLY A 253 -18.55 13.39 20.05
N GLU A 254 -19.41 14.05 19.31
CA GLU A 254 -19.72 15.47 19.49
C GLU A 254 -20.42 15.71 20.84
N VAL A 255 -21.41 14.88 21.19
CA VAL A 255 -22.11 14.94 22.48
C VAL A 255 -21.21 14.55 23.65
N ARG A 256 -20.45 13.46 23.53
CA ARG A 256 -19.57 12.97 24.62
C ARG A 256 -18.52 13.97 25.09
N PHE A 257 -18.05 14.81 24.18
CA PHE A 257 -17.03 15.82 24.45
C PHE A 257 -17.58 17.25 24.40
N ALA A 258 -18.90 17.42 24.48
CA ALA A 258 -19.54 18.72 24.53
C ALA A 258 -19.14 19.45 25.82
N THR A 259 -18.83 20.75 25.71
CA THR A 259 -18.45 21.61 26.81
C THR A 259 -19.42 22.77 26.94
N TRP A 260 -19.55 23.33 28.15
CA TRP A 260 -20.50 24.39 28.43
C TRP A 260 -20.24 25.68 27.64
N ASN A 261 -19.00 25.98 27.31
CA ASN A 261 -18.63 27.16 26.51
C ASN A 261 -19.07 27.07 25.03
N GLU A 262 -19.49 25.90 24.59
CA GLU A 262 -20.04 25.68 23.25
C GLU A 262 -21.55 25.99 23.17
N ILE A 263 -22.23 26.16 24.33
CA ILE A 263 -23.67 26.37 24.42
C ILE A 263 -23.97 27.83 24.60
N ASN A 264 -24.72 28.41 23.67
CA ASN A 264 -25.33 29.71 23.82
C ASN A 264 -26.82 29.54 24.15
N PHE A 265 -27.18 29.74 25.41
CA PHE A 265 -28.58 29.60 25.89
C PHE A 265 -29.49 30.74 25.38
N ASN A 266 -28.95 31.95 25.16
CA ASN A 266 -29.72 33.09 24.69
C ASN A 266 -30.19 32.88 23.26
N ASP A 267 -29.27 32.48 22.38
CA ASP A 267 -29.56 32.23 20.97
C ASP A 267 -30.06 30.81 20.71
N ARG A 268 -30.07 29.98 21.75
CA ARG A 268 -30.45 28.55 21.67
C ARG A 268 -29.66 27.78 20.61
N ILE A 269 -28.35 27.92 20.63
CA ILE A 269 -27.47 27.22 19.69
C ILE A 269 -26.36 26.51 20.45
N TRP A 270 -25.90 25.41 19.84
CA TRP A 270 -24.69 24.70 20.21
C TRP A 270 -23.70 24.85 19.07
N VAL A 271 -22.55 25.46 19.32
CA VAL A 271 -21.48 25.68 18.35
C VAL A 271 -20.38 24.65 18.56
N ILE A 272 -20.33 23.64 17.69
CA ILE A 272 -19.31 22.60 17.75
C ILE A 272 -18.08 23.08 16.95
N PRO A 273 -16.92 23.27 17.58
CA PRO A 273 -15.76 23.83 16.90
C PRO A 273 -15.21 22.85 15.83
N ALA A 274 -14.64 23.38 14.77
CA ALA A 274 -14.10 22.64 13.62
C ALA A 274 -13.10 21.52 14.02
N THR A 275 -12.37 21.71 15.14
CA THR A 275 -11.42 20.74 15.68
C THR A 275 -12.05 19.44 16.14
N ARG A 276 -13.33 19.47 16.52
CA ARG A 276 -14.11 18.30 17.01
C ARG A 276 -15.00 17.67 15.96
N THR A 277 -15.23 18.33 14.84
CA THR A 277 -16.07 17.79 13.77
C THR A 277 -15.29 16.91 12.79
N LYS A 278 -15.92 15.88 12.25
CA LYS A 278 -15.31 15.00 11.25
C LYS A 278 -14.91 15.73 9.97
N THR A 279 -15.66 16.80 9.62
CA THR A 279 -15.50 17.56 8.37
C THR A 279 -14.53 18.73 8.52
N ALA A 280 -13.99 18.98 9.72
CA ALA A 280 -13.15 20.14 10.04
C ALA A 280 -13.82 21.50 9.69
N ARG A 281 -15.11 21.56 9.83
CA ARG A 281 -15.90 22.80 9.71
C ARG A 281 -16.69 22.96 10.98
N GLU A 282 -16.82 24.18 11.45
CA GLU A 282 -17.72 24.52 12.54
C GLU A 282 -19.14 24.04 12.23
N HIS A 283 -19.82 23.51 13.25
CA HIS A 283 -21.19 23.03 13.10
C HIS A 283 -22.09 23.68 14.14
N VAL A 284 -22.98 24.53 13.67
CA VAL A 284 -23.98 25.21 14.50
C VAL A 284 -25.24 24.37 14.54
N VAL A 285 -25.67 23.98 15.73
CA VAL A 285 -26.83 23.12 15.98
C VAL A 285 -27.89 23.96 16.73
N PRO A 286 -29.06 24.19 16.16
CA PRO A 286 -30.16 24.84 16.88
C PRO A 286 -30.70 23.92 17.98
N LEU A 287 -30.95 24.48 19.17
CA LEU A 287 -31.43 23.74 20.33
C LEU A 287 -32.93 23.93 20.52
N SER A 288 -33.69 22.84 20.45
CA SER A 288 -35.10 22.82 20.80
C SER A 288 -35.31 23.06 22.30
N SER A 289 -36.53 23.43 22.70
CA SER A 289 -36.89 23.59 24.10
C SER A 289 -36.54 22.33 24.92
N TYR A 290 -36.81 21.15 24.39
CA TYR A 290 -36.45 19.87 25.04
C TYR A 290 -34.95 19.68 25.17
N ALA A 291 -34.13 20.11 24.19
CA ALA A 291 -32.69 20.04 24.29
C ALA A 291 -32.14 20.98 25.39
N ILE A 292 -32.73 22.16 25.53
CA ILE A 292 -32.42 23.12 26.61
C ILE A 292 -32.79 22.53 27.98
N GLU A 293 -33.96 21.89 28.12
CA GLU A 293 -34.39 21.21 29.33
C GLU A 293 -33.39 20.13 29.77
N VAL A 294 -32.93 19.32 28.81
CA VAL A 294 -31.89 18.31 29.09
C VAL A 294 -30.61 18.97 29.59
N LEU A 295 -30.12 20.04 28.94
CA LEU A 295 -28.91 20.75 29.37
C LEU A 295 -29.11 21.36 30.77
N THR A 296 -30.24 21.95 31.04
CA THR A 296 -30.57 22.53 32.35
C THR A 296 -30.59 21.44 33.44
N SER A 297 -31.17 20.29 33.16
CA SER A 297 -31.24 19.17 34.12
C SER A 297 -29.88 18.55 34.53
N VAL A 298 -28.82 18.79 33.77
CA VAL A 298 -27.46 18.29 34.03
C VAL A 298 -26.48 19.38 34.46
N ARG A 299 -26.94 20.62 34.58
CA ARG A 299 -26.07 21.79 34.87
C ARG A 299 -25.46 21.75 36.27
N ASP A 300 -26.14 21.16 37.21
CA ASP A 300 -25.74 21.14 38.63
C ASP A 300 -24.78 19.99 38.97
N ALA A 301 -24.32 19.23 37.96
CA ALA A 301 -23.47 18.06 38.18
C ALA A 301 -21.98 18.36 38.52
N GLY A 302 -21.64 19.63 38.78
CA GLY A 302 -20.29 20.09 39.20
C GLY A 302 -19.51 20.84 38.12
N ASP A 303 -18.42 21.46 38.51
CA ASP A 303 -17.49 22.26 37.65
C ASP A 303 -16.64 21.38 36.71
N LEU A 304 -17.27 20.48 36.01
CA LEU A 304 -16.57 19.61 35.05
C LEU A 304 -16.56 20.24 33.67
N PRO A 305 -15.46 20.11 32.92
CA PRO A 305 -15.35 20.74 31.59
C PRO A 305 -16.36 20.22 30.58
N PHE A 306 -16.80 18.95 30.74
CA PHE A 306 -17.75 18.31 29.82
C PHE A 306 -19.17 18.30 30.42
N ILE A 307 -20.16 18.52 29.55
CA ILE A 307 -21.59 18.57 29.94
C ILE A 307 -22.06 17.21 30.47
N PHE A 308 -21.71 16.11 29.77
CA PHE A 308 -22.17 14.77 30.09
C PHE A 308 -21.04 13.92 30.68
N THR A 309 -20.62 14.27 31.88
CA THR A 309 -19.55 13.53 32.61
C THR A 309 -20.18 12.63 33.67
N ALA A 310 -19.69 11.39 33.74
CA ALA A 310 -20.10 10.50 34.84
C ALA A 310 -19.54 11.03 36.18
N THR A 311 -20.34 11.00 37.22
CA THR A 311 -19.99 11.45 38.59
C THR A 311 -18.82 10.66 39.21
N SER A 312 -18.43 9.53 38.60
CA SER A 312 -17.32 8.69 39.05
C SER A 312 -15.95 9.10 38.46
N GLY A 313 -15.85 10.17 37.69
CA GLY A 313 -14.57 10.68 37.17
C GLY A 313 -13.81 9.72 36.24
N ARG A 314 -14.45 8.69 35.65
CA ARG A 314 -13.83 7.71 34.75
C ARG A 314 -14.39 7.77 33.34
#